data_ceeb3744a1d558a1e2364f5d12b17bc7
#
_entry.id   ceeb3744a1d558a1e2364f5d12b17bc7
#
_cell.length_a   1.000
_cell.length_b   1.000
_cell.length_c   1.000
_cell.angle_alpha   90.00
_cell.angle_beta   90.00
_cell.angle_gamma   90.00
#
_symmetry.space_group_name_H-M   'P 1'
#
loop_
_entity.id
_entity.type
_entity.pdbx_description
1 polymer ?
#
loop_
_entity_poly.entity_id
_entity_poly.type
_entity_poly.pdbx_seq_one_letter_code
_entity_poly.pdbx_strand_id
1 'polypeptide(L)'
;MTVLSVKDVTVRFGGLIANDAISFDVSEGMLAAVIGPNGAGKTTLFNVISGAMEPTSGTVHFNGELITGLPQYEVSQKGLVRTYQLVQLFKDLSVRANIMTGFHRVTKGGVLAALLRPRWFMEQEARIASRTEELLDFVGLRAVADMEADKLPYGQ
;
A
#
# COMPACT_ATOMS: atom_id res chain seq x y z
N MET A 1 -20.12 -8.06 4.84
CA MET A 1 -19.90 -6.78 5.57
C MET A 1 -19.27 -5.80 4.62
N THR A 2 -19.64 -4.50 4.64
CA THR A 2 -19.01 -3.48 3.78
C THR A 2 -17.61 -3.18 4.31
N VAL A 3 -16.61 -3.37 3.48
CA VAL A 3 -15.19 -3.11 3.82
C VAL A 3 -14.77 -1.71 3.37
N LEU A 4 -15.20 -1.29 2.17
CA LEU A 4 -14.91 0.04 1.64
C LEU A 4 -16.23 0.70 1.26
N SER A 5 -16.43 1.94 1.71
CA SER A 5 -17.58 2.78 1.34
C SER A 5 -17.09 4.13 0.85
N VAL A 6 -17.45 4.46 -0.36
CA VAL A 6 -17.17 5.75 -1.02
C VAL A 6 -18.50 6.46 -1.19
N LYS A 7 -18.61 7.71 -0.69
CA LYS A 7 -19.87 8.48 -0.70
C LYS A 7 -19.63 9.88 -1.27
N ASP A 8 -20.30 10.15 -2.36
CA ASP A 8 -20.37 11.45 -3.05
C ASP A 8 -19.01 12.12 -3.29
N VAL A 9 -18.00 11.28 -3.57
CA VAL A 9 -16.63 11.73 -3.78
C VAL A 9 -16.53 12.53 -5.06
N THR A 10 -16.18 13.80 -4.92
CA THR A 10 -15.94 14.73 -6.01
C THR A 10 -14.50 15.23 -5.96
N VAL A 11 -13.83 15.24 -7.11
CA VAL A 11 -12.48 15.81 -7.27
C VAL A 11 -12.48 16.82 -8.41
N ARG A 12 -12.01 18.02 -8.11
CA ARG A 12 -11.91 19.14 -9.07
C ARG A 12 -10.47 19.64 -9.17
N PHE A 13 -10.03 19.89 -10.37
CA PHE A 13 -8.76 20.55 -10.69
C PHE A 13 -9.05 21.86 -11.43
N GLY A 14 -9.16 22.95 -10.69
CA GLY A 14 -9.63 24.20 -11.25
C GLY A 14 -11.02 24.07 -11.86
N GLY A 15 -11.16 24.28 -13.16
CA GLY A 15 -12.44 24.13 -13.89
C GLY A 15 -12.76 22.70 -14.31
N LEU A 16 -11.83 21.74 -14.18
CA LEU A 16 -12.05 20.35 -14.60
C LEU A 16 -12.57 19.52 -13.43
N ILE A 17 -13.67 18.81 -13.64
CA ILE A 17 -14.20 17.83 -12.69
C ILE A 17 -13.68 16.44 -13.14
N ALA A 18 -12.78 15.85 -12.34
CA ALA A 18 -12.20 14.54 -12.61
C ALA A 18 -13.09 13.40 -12.10
N ASN A 19 -13.72 13.59 -10.95
CA ASN A 19 -14.75 12.70 -10.39
C ASN A 19 -15.93 13.58 -9.93
N ASP A 20 -17.14 13.12 -10.15
CA ASP A 20 -18.36 13.86 -9.79
C ASP A 20 -19.31 12.95 -9.01
N ALA A 21 -19.46 13.24 -7.71
CA ALA A 21 -20.37 12.54 -6.78
C ALA A 21 -20.32 11.00 -6.87
N ILE A 22 -19.12 10.44 -6.93
CA ILE A 22 -18.93 8.98 -7.04
C ILE A 22 -19.30 8.31 -5.73
N SER A 23 -20.21 7.33 -5.80
CA SER A 23 -20.66 6.56 -4.62
C SER A 23 -20.71 5.07 -4.97
N PHE A 24 -20.11 4.23 -4.12
CA PHE A 24 -20.19 2.77 -4.18
C PHE A 24 -19.70 2.13 -2.89
N ASP A 25 -20.07 0.87 -2.71
CA ASP A 25 -19.64 0.04 -1.60
C ASP A 25 -18.94 -1.23 -2.12
N VAL A 26 -17.90 -1.68 -1.40
CA VAL A 26 -17.23 -2.96 -1.64
C VAL A 26 -17.38 -3.81 -0.38
N SER A 27 -17.94 -5.02 -0.55
CA SER A 27 -18.09 -5.98 0.53
C SER A 27 -16.86 -6.88 0.68
N GLU A 28 -16.74 -7.48 1.85
CA GLU A 28 -15.68 -8.47 2.13
C GLU A 28 -15.74 -9.62 1.11
N GLY A 29 -14.56 -10.02 0.62
CA GLY A 29 -14.43 -11.08 -0.39
C GLY A 29 -14.86 -10.67 -1.81
N MET A 30 -15.33 -9.44 -2.03
CA MET A 30 -15.75 -8.96 -3.33
C MET A 30 -14.55 -8.56 -4.18
N LEU A 31 -14.53 -9.00 -5.43
CA LEU A 31 -13.68 -8.44 -6.49
C LEU A 31 -14.44 -7.34 -7.21
N ALA A 32 -14.00 -6.10 -7.06
CA ALA A 32 -14.60 -4.94 -7.73
C ALA A 32 -13.65 -4.35 -8.76
N ALA A 33 -14.18 -3.82 -9.87
CA ALA A 33 -13.38 -3.18 -10.90
C ALA A 33 -13.98 -1.82 -11.29
N VAL A 34 -13.09 -0.83 -11.51
CA VAL A 34 -13.44 0.48 -12.06
C VAL A 34 -13.03 0.49 -13.53
N ILE A 35 -14.01 0.57 -14.42
CA ILE A 35 -13.82 0.51 -15.86
C ILE A 35 -14.11 1.88 -16.47
N GLY A 36 -13.40 2.24 -17.54
CA GLY A 36 -13.61 3.48 -18.29
C GLY A 36 -12.41 3.83 -19.18
N PRO A 37 -12.55 4.76 -20.12
CA PRO A 37 -11.49 5.20 -21.00
C PRO A 37 -10.34 5.88 -20.26
N ASN A 38 -9.22 6.14 -20.95
CA ASN A 38 -8.14 6.95 -20.41
C ASN A 38 -8.65 8.38 -20.15
N GLY A 39 -8.25 8.96 -19.00
CA GLY A 39 -8.76 10.26 -18.57
C GLY A 39 -10.10 10.25 -17.82
N ALA A 40 -10.77 9.12 -17.68
CA ALA A 40 -12.06 9.02 -16.96
C ALA A 40 -11.98 9.15 -15.44
N GLY A 41 -10.88 9.64 -14.87
CA GLY A 41 -10.74 9.85 -13.41
C GLY A 41 -10.46 8.61 -12.57
N LYS A 42 -10.24 7.42 -13.17
CA LYS A 42 -9.98 6.17 -12.42
C LYS A 42 -8.80 6.30 -11.46
N THR A 43 -7.66 6.77 -11.96
CA THR A 43 -6.47 6.99 -11.13
C THR A 43 -6.70 8.00 -10.02
N THR A 44 -7.46 9.07 -10.32
CA THR A 44 -7.85 10.10 -9.34
C THR A 44 -8.68 9.49 -8.21
N LEU A 45 -9.65 8.66 -8.53
CA LEU A 45 -10.46 7.95 -7.55
C LEU A 45 -9.60 7.04 -6.66
N PHE A 46 -8.70 6.24 -7.25
CA PHE A 46 -7.77 5.41 -6.49
C PHE A 46 -6.79 6.24 -5.64
N ASN A 47 -6.39 7.45 -6.09
CA ASN A 47 -5.57 8.36 -5.31
C ASN A 47 -6.33 8.83 -4.04
N VAL A 48 -7.61 9.16 -4.19
CA VAL A 48 -8.47 9.53 -3.04
C VAL A 48 -8.62 8.37 -2.06
N ILE A 49 -8.99 7.19 -2.55
CA ILE A 49 -9.20 6.00 -1.71
C ILE A 49 -7.92 5.62 -0.94
N SER A 50 -6.75 5.74 -1.57
CA SER A 50 -5.47 5.38 -0.95
C SER A 50 -4.86 6.48 -0.07
N GLY A 51 -5.50 7.65 0.05
CA GLY A 51 -4.95 8.78 0.81
C GLY A 51 -3.79 9.52 0.14
N ALA A 52 -3.57 9.26 -1.16
CA ALA A 52 -2.58 10.00 -1.95
C ALA A 52 -3.09 11.38 -2.40
N MET A 53 -4.38 11.61 -2.27
CA MET A 53 -5.05 12.87 -2.64
C MET A 53 -6.30 13.06 -1.78
N GLU A 54 -6.53 14.29 -1.35
CA GLU A 54 -7.76 14.67 -0.68
C GLU A 54 -8.86 15.01 -1.71
N PRO A 55 -10.10 14.53 -1.53
CA PRO A 55 -11.22 14.90 -2.41
C PRO A 55 -11.66 16.35 -2.15
N THR A 56 -12.28 16.97 -3.15
CA THR A 56 -12.92 18.29 -2.98
C THR A 56 -14.14 18.20 -2.06
N SER A 57 -14.88 17.09 -2.15
CA SER A 57 -16.01 16.77 -1.26
C SER A 57 -16.27 15.26 -1.25
N GLY A 58 -17.14 14.82 -0.34
CA GLY A 58 -17.47 13.43 -0.13
C GLY A 58 -16.59 12.74 0.91
N THR A 59 -16.85 11.46 1.16
CA THR A 59 -16.16 10.70 2.22
C THR A 59 -15.80 9.29 1.77
N VAL A 60 -14.73 8.78 2.33
CA VAL A 60 -14.29 7.40 2.16
C VAL A 60 -14.16 6.76 3.53
N HIS A 61 -14.78 5.59 3.71
CA HIS A 61 -14.69 4.80 4.93
C HIS A 61 -14.08 3.42 4.61
N PHE A 62 -13.21 2.95 5.47
CA PHE A 62 -12.63 1.62 5.40
C PHE A 62 -12.84 0.88 6.73
N ASN A 63 -13.46 -0.31 6.67
CA ASN A 63 -13.90 -1.08 7.85
C ASN A 63 -14.74 -0.24 8.84
N GLY A 64 -15.59 0.66 8.32
CA GLY A 64 -16.42 1.57 9.11
C GLY A 64 -15.71 2.82 9.65
N GLU A 65 -14.40 2.94 9.51
CA GLU A 65 -13.63 4.10 9.93
C GLU A 65 -13.48 5.12 8.80
N LEU A 66 -13.63 6.41 9.11
CA LEU A 66 -13.38 7.49 8.17
C LEU A 66 -11.88 7.57 7.85
N ILE A 67 -11.53 7.48 6.57
CA ILE A 67 -10.15 7.59 6.09
C ILE A 67 -9.92 8.79 5.16
N THR A 68 -10.96 9.57 4.88
CA THR A 68 -10.85 10.79 4.06
C THR A 68 -9.88 11.77 4.70
N GLY A 69 -8.94 12.30 3.90
CA GLY A 69 -7.95 13.26 4.37
C GLY A 69 -6.80 12.66 5.20
N LEU A 70 -6.84 11.36 5.49
CA LEU A 70 -5.69 10.70 6.10
C LEU A 70 -4.56 10.54 5.07
N PRO A 71 -3.31 10.75 5.47
CA PRO A 71 -2.18 10.51 4.60
C PRO A 71 -2.02 9.02 4.28
N GLN A 72 -1.44 8.72 3.13
CA GLN A 72 -1.34 7.36 2.59
C GLN A 72 -0.73 6.34 3.56
N TYR A 73 0.25 6.74 4.38
CA TYR A 73 0.86 5.83 5.34
C TYR A 73 -0.11 5.41 6.45
N GLU A 74 -1.00 6.31 6.90
CA GLU A 74 -2.04 5.97 7.89
C GLU A 74 -3.11 5.07 7.29
N VAL A 75 -3.55 5.35 6.06
CA VAL A 75 -4.48 4.48 5.31
C VAL A 75 -3.89 3.08 5.17
N SER A 76 -2.60 2.98 4.82
CA SER A 76 -1.93 1.69 4.72
C SER A 76 -1.80 0.97 6.07
N GLN A 77 -1.60 1.70 7.17
CA GLN A 77 -1.58 1.11 8.53
C GLN A 77 -2.92 0.49 8.92
N LYS A 78 -4.04 1.01 8.39
CA LYS A 78 -5.36 0.42 8.60
C LYS A 78 -5.60 -0.85 7.77
N GLY A 79 -4.73 -1.17 6.82
CA GLY A 79 -4.78 -2.38 6.00
C GLY A 79 -5.19 -2.17 4.55
N LEU A 80 -5.53 -0.94 4.14
CA LEU A 80 -5.84 -0.64 2.76
C LEU A 80 -4.56 -0.29 2.02
N VAL A 81 -4.07 -1.20 1.18
CA VAL A 81 -2.80 -1.07 0.47
C VAL A 81 -3.06 -0.95 -1.03
N ARG A 82 -2.28 -0.11 -1.70
CA ARG A 82 -2.31 0.05 -3.15
C ARG A 82 -1.02 -0.44 -3.78
N THR A 83 -1.16 -1.23 -4.84
CA THR A 83 -0.06 -1.57 -5.76
C THR A 83 0.07 -0.49 -6.84
N TYR A 84 1.30 -0.15 -7.21
CA TYR A 84 1.60 0.84 -8.26
C TYR A 84 2.15 0.15 -9.49
N GLN A 85 1.87 0.71 -10.67
CA GLN A 85 2.41 0.22 -11.94
C GLN A 85 3.93 0.39 -12.05
N LEU A 86 4.45 1.50 -11.51
CA LEU A 86 5.87 1.75 -11.41
C LEU A 86 6.35 1.33 -10.03
N VAL A 87 7.09 0.25 -9.98
CA VAL A 87 7.71 -0.24 -8.75
C VAL A 87 8.92 0.64 -8.45
N GLN A 88 8.92 1.29 -7.30
CA GLN A 88 10.09 2.01 -6.80
C GLN A 88 10.82 1.11 -5.81
N LEU A 89 11.86 0.45 -6.30
CA LEU A 89 12.73 -0.38 -5.49
C LEU A 89 13.91 0.44 -4.96
N PHE A 90 14.41 0.03 -3.81
CA PHE A 90 15.73 0.43 -3.34
C PHE A 90 16.77 -0.34 -4.15
N LYS A 91 17.25 0.27 -5.23
CA LYS A 91 18.03 -0.40 -6.28
C LYS A 91 19.33 -1.02 -5.76
N ASP A 92 19.97 -0.33 -4.82
CA ASP A 92 21.23 -0.76 -4.21
C ASP A 92 21.05 -1.83 -3.11
N LEU A 93 19.80 -2.16 -2.77
CA LEU A 93 19.48 -3.21 -1.82
C LEU A 93 19.17 -4.53 -2.54
N SER A 94 19.46 -5.65 -1.87
CA SER A 94 19.05 -6.96 -2.35
C SER A 94 17.52 -7.10 -2.42
N VAL A 95 17.04 -8.09 -3.18
CA VAL A 95 15.62 -8.45 -3.24
C VAL A 95 15.09 -8.74 -1.83
N ARG A 96 15.82 -9.52 -1.04
CA ARG A 96 15.53 -9.81 0.36
C ARG A 96 15.36 -8.54 1.19
N ALA A 97 16.32 -7.62 1.10
CA ALA A 97 16.29 -6.38 1.85
C ALA A 97 15.12 -5.48 1.43
N ASN A 98 14.78 -5.45 0.14
CA ASN A 98 13.58 -4.75 -0.35
C ASN A 98 12.30 -5.30 0.26
N ILE A 99 12.12 -6.63 0.33
CA ILE A 99 10.96 -7.27 0.97
C ILE A 99 10.94 -6.94 2.47
N MET A 100 12.10 -6.99 3.15
CA MET A 100 12.20 -6.67 4.57
C MET A 100 11.78 -5.23 4.87
N THR A 101 12.06 -4.24 3.99
CA THR A 101 11.61 -2.86 4.19
C THR A 101 10.08 -2.75 4.25
N GLY A 102 9.35 -3.63 3.56
CA GLY A 102 7.88 -3.69 3.62
C GLY A 102 7.32 -4.00 5.02
N PHE A 103 8.10 -4.63 5.89
CA PHE A 103 7.70 -4.91 7.28
C PHE A 103 7.84 -3.69 8.20
N HIS A 104 8.43 -2.58 7.74
CA HIS A 104 8.57 -1.37 8.57
C HIS A 104 7.23 -0.90 9.16
N ARG A 105 6.14 -1.12 8.46
CA ARG A 105 4.77 -0.83 8.94
C ARG A 105 4.43 -1.51 10.27
N VAL A 106 4.89 -2.74 10.48
CA VAL A 106 4.58 -3.56 11.67
C VAL A 106 5.74 -3.63 12.67
N THR A 107 6.89 -3.04 12.32
CA THR A 107 8.08 -3.03 13.16
C THR A 107 7.92 -2.00 14.28
N LYS A 108 8.14 -2.44 15.51
CA LYS A 108 8.18 -1.58 16.69
C LYS A 108 9.63 -1.39 17.13
N GLY A 109 9.96 -0.20 17.58
CA GLY A 109 11.29 0.14 18.08
C GLY A 109 11.97 1.21 17.22
N GLY A 110 12.71 2.09 17.87
CA GLY A 110 13.51 3.13 17.23
C GLY A 110 14.99 2.77 17.25
N VAL A 111 15.82 3.75 16.93
CA VAL A 111 17.30 3.62 16.90
C VAL A 111 17.87 3.05 18.19
N LEU A 112 17.30 3.41 19.37
CA LEU A 112 17.73 2.87 20.66
C LEU A 112 17.48 1.36 20.78
N ALA A 113 16.34 0.86 20.28
CA ALA A 113 16.05 -0.58 20.31
C ALA A 113 16.98 -1.35 19.37
N ALA A 114 17.32 -0.77 18.22
CA ALA A 114 18.28 -1.35 17.29
C ALA A 114 19.70 -1.41 17.89
N LEU A 115 20.10 -0.40 18.68
CA LEU A 115 21.41 -0.34 19.31
C LEU A 115 21.52 -1.31 20.51
N LEU A 116 20.50 -1.33 21.38
CA LEU A 116 20.49 -2.13 22.61
C LEU A 116 20.08 -3.59 22.36
N ARG A 117 19.45 -3.88 21.22
CA ARG A 117 19.01 -5.21 20.78
C ARG A 117 18.31 -6.04 21.88
N PRO A 118 17.26 -5.49 22.55
CA PRO A 118 16.55 -6.24 23.58
C PRO A 118 15.93 -7.52 22.97
N ARG A 119 15.62 -8.51 23.81
CA ARG A 119 15.10 -9.82 23.36
C ARG A 119 13.89 -9.71 22.44
N TRP A 120 12.94 -8.85 22.79
CA TRP A 120 11.73 -8.64 21.98
C TRP A 120 12.05 -8.10 20.57
N PHE A 121 13.10 -7.25 20.44
CA PHE A 121 13.54 -6.71 19.16
C PHE A 121 14.17 -7.82 18.30
N MET A 122 15.03 -8.63 18.88
CA MET A 122 15.64 -9.77 18.18
C MET A 122 14.62 -10.82 17.75
N GLU A 123 13.61 -11.09 18.57
CA GLU A 123 12.50 -12.00 18.22
C GLU A 123 11.64 -11.43 17.09
N GLN A 124 11.44 -10.10 17.05
CA GLN A 124 10.77 -9.42 15.95
C GLN A 124 11.57 -9.53 14.66
N GLU A 125 12.88 -9.26 14.69
CA GLU A 125 13.76 -9.42 13.52
C GLU A 125 13.75 -10.85 13.00
N ALA A 126 13.84 -11.84 13.86
CA ALA A 126 13.78 -13.25 13.49
C ALA A 126 12.46 -13.61 12.79
N ARG A 127 11.32 -13.11 13.31
CA ARG A 127 10.00 -13.30 12.66
C ARG A 127 9.94 -12.64 11.29
N ILE A 128 10.47 -11.43 11.14
CA ILE A 128 10.53 -10.72 9.86
C ILE A 128 11.38 -11.51 8.86
N ALA A 129 12.55 -11.98 9.29
CA ALA A 129 13.43 -12.79 8.45
C ALA A 129 12.73 -14.07 7.98
N SER A 130 12.09 -14.82 8.90
CA SER A 130 11.32 -16.03 8.53
C SER A 130 10.21 -15.72 7.54
N ARG A 131 9.45 -14.65 7.77
CA ARG A 131 8.35 -14.28 6.88
C ARG A 131 8.85 -13.80 5.53
N THR A 132 10.03 -13.17 5.48
CA THR A 132 10.68 -12.78 4.22
C THR A 132 11.03 -14.01 3.38
N GLU A 133 11.56 -15.09 3.99
CA GLU A 133 11.85 -16.33 3.29
C GLU A 133 10.56 -16.97 2.71
N GLU A 134 9.49 -17.01 3.50
CA GLU A 134 8.20 -17.52 3.03
C GLU A 134 7.66 -16.73 1.83
N LEU A 135 7.80 -15.39 1.86
CA LEU A 135 7.38 -14.54 0.75
C LEU A 135 8.26 -14.74 -0.50
N LEU A 136 9.58 -14.87 -0.32
CA LEU A 136 10.51 -15.18 -1.42
C LEU A 136 10.17 -16.51 -2.09
N ASP A 137 9.82 -17.52 -1.32
CA ASP A 137 9.36 -18.81 -1.84
C ASP A 137 8.02 -18.68 -2.58
N PHE A 138 7.07 -17.94 -1.96
CA PHE A 138 5.74 -17.74 -2.55
C PHE A 138 5.78 -17.05 -3.91
N VAL A 139 6.67 -16.06 -4.08
CA VAL A 139 6.84 -15.36 -5.37
C VAL A 139 7.90 -15.99 -6.28
N GLY A 140 8.57 -17.07 -5.86
CA GLY A 140 9.59 -17.77 -6.66
C GLY A 140 10.91 -17.03 -6.83
N LEU A 141 11.23 -16.08 -5.93
CA LEU A 141 12.44 -15.25 -6.01
C LEU A 141 13.58 -15.71 -5.08
N ARG A 142 13.46 -16.85 -4.44
CA ARG A 142 14.47 -17.34 -3.48
C ARG A 142 15.87 -17.47 -4.07
N ALA A 143 15.97 -17.94 -5.31
CA ALA A 143 17.26 -18.11 -5.99
C ALA A 143 18.01 -16.80 -6.24
N VAL A 144 17.31 -15.69 -6.28
CA VAL A 144 17.85 -14.34 -6.54
C VAL A 144 17.73 -13.40 -5.34
N ALA A 145 17.41 -13.95 -4.16
CA ALA A 145 17.11 -13.18 -2.96
C ALA A 145 18.23 -12.22 -2.55
N ASP A 146 19.47 -12.58 -2.75
CA ASP A 146 20.64 -11.80 -2.36
C ASP A 146 21.22 -10.96 -3.52
N MET A 147 20.61 -11.00 -4.72
CA MET A 147 20.94 -10.11 -5.82
C MET A 147 20.42 -8.70 -5.56
N GLU A 148 21.14 -7.69 -6.04
CA GLU A 148 20.66 -6.30 -6.07
C GLU A 148 19.41 -6.21 -6.95
N ALA A 149 18.42 -5.45 -6.48
CA ALA A 149 17.10 -5.41 -7.11
C ALA A 149 17.10 -4.79 -8.52
N ASP A 150 18.07 -3.93 -8.84
CA ASP A 150 18.23 -3.33 -10.17
C ASP A 150 18.74 -4.30 -11.22
N LYS A 151 19.36 -5.41 -10.80
CA LYS A 151 19.89 -6.46 -11.68
C LYS A 151 18.83 -7.48 -12.12
N LEU A 152 17.62 -7.39 -11.54
CA LEU A 152 16.52 -8.25 -11.95
C LEU A 152 15.92 -7.80 -13.29
N PRO A 153 15.57 -8.74 -14.18
CA PRO A 153 14.81 -8.42 -15.38
C PRO A 153 13.48 -7.77 -15.01
N TYR A 154 13.07 -6.77 -15.81
CA TYR A 154 11.77 -6.13 -15.64
C TYR A 154 10.65 -7.18 -15.86
N GLY A 155 9.93 -7.50 -14.77
CA GLY A 155 8.88 -8.53 -14.80
C GLY A 155 9.11 -9.69 -13.82
N GLN A 156 10.25 -9.74 -13.16
CA GLN A 156 10.53 -10.53 -11.96
C GLN A 156 10.48 -9.58 -10.76
#